data_193c04e6c7163236ceb9cfb6535ab1f6
#
_entry.id   193c04e6c7163236ceb9cfb6535ab1f6
#
_cell.length_a   1.000
_cell.length_b   1.000
_cell.length_c   1.000
_cell.angle_alpha   90.00
_cell.angle_beta   90.00
_cell.angle_gamma   90.00
#
_symmetry.space_group_name_H-M   'P 1'
#
loop_
_entity.id
_entity.type
_entity.pdbx_description
1 polymer ?
#
loop_
_entity_poly.entity_id
_entity_poly.type
_entity_poly.pdbx_seq_one_letter_code
_entity_poly.pdbx_strand_id
1 'polypeptide(L)' 'MNTTIRYSFPDDLKFRYMSFETYEKALKCIELFKQIEVKAEVKVS' A
#
# COMPACT_ATOMS: atom_id res chain seq x y z
N MET A 1 10.34 10.88 8.05
CA MET A 1 10.52 10.21 6.75
C MET A 1 9.20 9.62 6.28
N ASN A 2 8.90 9.79 5.02
CA ASN A 2 7.66 9.23 4.45
C ASN A 2 7.87 7.80 3.99
N THR A 3 6.86 6.99 4.19
CA THR A 3 6.85 5.62 3.70
C THR A 3 5.81 5.53 2.60
N THR A 4 6.23 5.04 1.44
CA THR A 4 5.35 4.89 0.29
C THR A 4 4.99 3.42 0.11
N ILE A 5 3.72 3.15 -0.13
CA ILE A 5 3.26 1.81 -0.48
C ILE A 5 2.83 1.78 -1.94
N ARG A 6 2.92 0.60 -2.53
CA ARG A 6 2.44 0.32 -3.88
C ARG A 6 1.29 -0.68 -3.76
N TYR A 7 0.20 -0.39 -4.41
CA TYR A 7 -0.96 -1.29 -4.35
C TYR A 7 -1.65 -1.39 -5.70
N SER A 8 -2.38 -2.49 -5.88
CA SER A 8 -3.16 -2.70 -7.10
C SER A 8 -4.46 -3.40 -6.77
N PHE A 9 -5.54 -2.93 -7.39
CA PHE A 9 -6.84 -3.57 -7.23
C PHE A 9 -6.95 -4.79 -8.15
N PRO A 10 -7.78 -5.79 -7.78
CA PRO A 10 -7.94 -6.98 -8.61
C PRO A 10 -8.43 -6.70 -10.03
N ASP A 11 -9.24 -5.66 -10.18
CA ASP A 11 -9.84 -5.30 -11.46
C ASP A 11 -9.02 -4.31 -12.26
N ASP A 12 -7.92 -3.81 -11.68
CA ASP A 12 -7.10 -2.78 -12.30
C ASP A 12 -5.65 -3.24 -12.32
N LEU A 13 -5.09 -3.37 -13.52
CA LEU A 13 -3.72 -3.84 -13.69
C LEU A 13 -2.67 -2.76 -13.39
N LYS A 14 -3.10 -1.54 -13.16
CA LYS A 14 -2.18 -0.45 -12.87
C LYS A 14 -1.85 -0.39 -11.39
N PHE A 15 -0.58 -0.12 -11.10
CA PHE A 15 -0.13 0.12 -9.73
C PHE A 15 -0.42 1.55 -9.34
N ARG A 16 -0.82 1.71 -8.08
CA ARG A 16 -1.04 3.02 -7.48
C ARG A 16 -0.11 3.18 -6.28
N TYR A 17 0.17 4.41 -5.93
CA TYR A 17 1.11 4.73 -4.85
C TYR A 17 0.45 5.63 -3.83
N MET A 18 0.81 5.43 -2.57
CA MET A 18 0.30 6.25 -1.47
C MET A 18 1.40 6.41 -0.43
N SER A 19 1.60 7.66 0.03
CA SER A 19 2.64 7.97 1.01
C SER A 19 2.03 8.21 2.39
N PHE A 20 2.75 7.76 3.41
CA PHE A 20 2.35 7.93 4.81
C PHE A 20 3.51 8.55 5.59
N GLU A 21 3.17 9.28 6.64
CA GLU A 21 4.18 9.93 7.47
C GLU A 21 5.04 8.92 8.24
N THR A 22 4.47 7.80 8.63
CA THR A 22 5.16 6.79 9.40
C THR A 22 5.02 5.41 8.77
N TYR A 23 5.99 4.54 9.06
CA TYR A 23 5.96 3.17 8.62
C TYR A 23 4.74 2.41 9.19
N GLU A 24 4.42 2.69 10.46
CA GLU A 24 3.28 2.03 11.11
C GLU A 24 1.95 2.32 10.42
N LYS A 25 1.75 3.56 10.01
CA LYS A 25 0.54 3.93 9.28
C LYS A 25 0.46 3.21 7.94
N ALA A 26 1.60 3.08 7.26
CA ALA A 26 1.66 2.36 6.00
C ALA A 26 1.30 0.89 6.20
N LEU A 27 1.81 0.25 7.24
CA LEU A 27 1.51 -1.15 7.53
C LEU A 27 0.03 -1.36 7.84
N LYS A 28 -0.58 -0.44 8.57
CA LYS A 28 -2.01 -0.53 8.84
C LYS A 28 -2.83 -0.48 7.56
N CYS A 29 -2.44 0.39 6.65
CA CYS A 29 -3.12 0.49 5.36
C CYS A 29 -2.99 -0.81 4.56
N ILE A 30 -1.79 -1.38 4.54
CA ILE A 30 -1.55 -2.66 3.85
C ILE A 30 -2.42 -3.77 4.45
N GLU A 31 -2.55 -3.79 5.78
CA GLU A 31 -3.37 -4.78 6.45
C GLU A 31 -4.85 -4.65 6.07
N LEU A 32 -5.36 -3.43 6.00
CA LEU A 32 -6.72 -3.18 5.56
C LEU A 32 -6.92 -3.61 4.10
N PHE A 33 -5.94 -3.35 3.24
CA PHE A 33 -6.00 -3.78 1.84
C PHE A 33 -6.05 -5.31 1.73
N LYS A 34 -5.33 -6.02 2.58
CA LYS A 34 -5.38 -7.48 2.57
C LYS A 34 -6.78 -8.01 2.88
N GLN A 35 -7.52 -7.32 3.75
CA GLN A 35 -8.87 -7.73 4.12
C GLN A 35 -9.85 -7.61 2.96
N ILE A 36 -9.57 -6.74 2.01
CA ILE A 36 -10.40 -6.55 0.82
C ILE A 36 -9.74 -7.10 -0.44
N GLU A 37 -8.76 -7.98 -0.27
CA GLU A 37 -8.04 -8.67 -1.34
C GLU A 37 -7.30 -7.74 -2.31
N VAL A 38 -6.87 -6.59 -1.83
CA VAL A 38 -6.03 -5.68 -2.61
C VAL A 38 -4.58 -6.02 -2.32
N LYS A 39 -3.78 -6.19 -3.37
CA LYS A 39 -2.34 -6.44 -3.22
C LYS A 39 -1.65 -5.13 -2.88
N ALA A 40 -0.91 -5.12 -1.78
CA ALA A 40 -0.19 -3.93 -1.35
C ALA A 40 1.14 -4.32 -0.72
N GLU A 41 2.14 -3.49 -0.94
CA GLU A 41 3.48 -3.72 -0.37
C GLU A 41 4.18 -2.38 -0.15
N VAL A 42 5.16 -2.38 0.74
CA VAL A 42 5.99 -1.20 0.95
C VAL A 42 6.93 -1.05 -0.25
N LYS A 43 6.93 0.14 -0.83
CA LYS A 43 7.83 0.42 -1.94
C LYS A 43 9.23 0.69 -1.37
N VAL A 44 10.19 -0.10 -1.79
CA VAL A 44 11.58 0.11 -1.43
C VAL A 44 12.21 0.96 -2.51
N SER A 45 12.65 2.14 -2.10
CA SER A 45 13.29 3.07 -3.04
C SER A 45 14.79 2.85 -3.13
#